data_3456964697e962f1c8b7e8b55b08873c
#
_entry.id   3456964697e962f1c8b7e8b55b08873c
#
_cell.length_a   1.000
_cell.length_b   1.000
_cell.length_c   1.000
_cell.angle_alpha   90.00
_cell.angle_beta   90.00
_cell.angle_gamma   90.00
#
_symmetry.space_group_name_H-M   'P 1'
#
loop_
_entity.id
_entity.type
_entity.pdbx_description
1 polymer ?
#
loop_
_entity_poly.entity_id
_entity_poly.type
_entity_poly.pdbx_seq_one_letter_code
_entity_poly.pdbx_strand_id
1 'polypeptide(L)'
;IPLHTHPTIELHYILSGAGQIQIDDTLFRVETNDIYVTLPFVPHCQISSETDIMEEYCVECTLELPPAEKGEADPLASLRRFLSRQAFSSARAPDELLPLLLRLDRQAASSEPQLLQTKLLYLRCLFDFLDVLSEARPPDTLSGKKRADTTALRIKSYLDVNFRTPFSVQDLCAQFFLSQRQLD
;
A
#
# COMPACT_ATOMS: atom_id res chain seq x y z
N ILE A 1 5.27 -1.27 -15.47
CA ILE A 1 5.12 -2.63 -14.92
C ILE A 1 3.77 -3.18 -15.39
N PRO A 2 3.71 -4.38 -16.01
CA PRO A 2 2.46 -4.98 -16.48
C PRO A 2 1.50 -5.31 -15.32
N LEU A 3 0.24 -5.61 -15.66
CA LEU A 3 -0.77 -6.01 -14.66
C LEU A 3 -0.30 -7.22 -13.85
N HIS A 4 -0.30 -7.07 -12.53
CA HIS A 4 0.14 -8.07 -11.57
C HIS A 4 -0.58 -7.91 -10.23
N THR A 5 -0.32 -8.83 -9.31
CA THR A 5 -0.79 -8.78 -7.91
C THR A 5 0.24 -9.49 -7.02
N HIS A 6 0.35 -9.09 -5.77
CA HIS A 6 1.27 -9.64 -4.77
C HIS A 6 0.66 -9.63 -3.36
N PRO A 7 1.20 -10.42 -2.41
CA PRO A 7 0.65 -10.52 -1.04
C PRO A 7 1.07 -9.39 -0.11
N THR A 8 1.91 -8.47 -0.57
CA THR A 8 2.54 -7.41 0.23
C THR A 8 1.84 -6.07 0.06
N ILE A 9 2.08 -5.16 0.99
CA ILE A 9 1.80 -3.72 0.83
C ILE A 9 3.00 -3.13 0.11
N GLU A 10 2.77 -2.38 -0.94
CA GLU A 10 3.77 -1.53 -1.58
C GLU A 10 3.46 -0.07 -1.33
N LEU A 11 4.46 0.65 -0.86
CA LEU A 11 4.46 2.08 -0.64
C LEU A 11 5.44 2.72 -1.61
N HIS A 12 4.95 3.60 -2.46
CA HIS A 12 5.72 4.22 -3.52
C HIS A 12 5.92 5.70 -3.27
N TYR A 13 7.10 6.20 -3.56
CA TYR A 13 7.43 7.63 -3.62
C TYR A 13 7.95 7.95 -5.01
N ILE A 14 7.29 8.83 -5.75
CA ILE A 14 7.72 9.25 -7.08
C ILE A 14 8.84 10.27 -6.97
N LEU A 15 10.06 9.83 -7.28
CA LEU A 15 11.26 10.64 -7.22
C LEU A 15 11.31 11.66 -8.36
N SER A 16 10.96 11.23 -9.57
CA SER A 16 10.91 12.09 -10.76
C SER A 16 9.91 11.54 -11.79
N GLY A 17 9.48 12.39 -12.71
CA GLY A 17 8.60 12.04 -13.81
C GLY A 17 7.13 11.95 -13.41
N ALA A 18 6.33 11.37 -14.32
CA ALA A 18 4.90 11.21 -14.17
C ALA A 18 4.40 9.92 -14.81
N GLY A 19 3.26 9.42 -14.30
CA GLY A 19 2.65 8.21 -14.80
C GLY A 19 1.21 8.05 -14.37
N GLN A 20 0.73 6.82 -14.56
CA GLN A 20 -0.61 6.41 -14.16
C GLN A 20 -0.53 5.05 -13.47
N ILE A 21 -1.34 4.88 -12.45
CA ILE A 21 -1.56 3.61 -11.79
C ILE A 21 -2.96 3.14 -12.18
N GLN A 22 -3.04 1.98 -12.80
CA GLN A 22 -4.30 1.35 -13.13
C GLN A 22 -4.69 0.35 -12.06
N ILE A 23 -5.89 0.51 -11.51
CA ILE A 23 -6.56 -0.44 -10.62
C ILE A 23 -7.90 -0.78 -11.26
N ASP A 24 -8.09 -2.02 -11.66
CA ASP A 24 -9.22 -2.42 -12.53
C ASP A 24 -9.30 -1.52 -13.78
N ASP A 25 -10.48 -0.94 -14.03
CA ASP A 25 -10.75 0.00 -15.12
C ASP A 25 -10.47 1.46 -14.74
N THR A 26 -9.89 1.73 -13.56
CA THR A 26 -9.66 3.08 -13.07
C THR A 26 -8.20 3.48 -13.18
N LEU A 27 -7.96 4.64 -13.76
CA LEU A 27 -6.63 5.25 -13.88
C LEU A 27 -6.49 6.39 -12.88
N PHE A 28 -5.39 6.35 -12.12
CA PHE A 28 -4.98 7.37 -11.17
C PHE A 28 -3.68 8.00 -11.66
N ARG A 29 -3.64 9.33 -11.73
CA ARG A 29 -2.41 10.04 -12.07
C ARG A 29 -1.51 10.13 -10.86
N VAL A 30 -0.20 9.97 -11.09
CA VAL A 30 0.87 10.24 -10.13
C VAL A 30 1.99 11.02 -10.79
N GLU A 31 2.66 11.86 -10.02
CA GLU A 31 3.76 12.70 -10.49
C GLU A 31 4.81 12.91 -9.39
N THR A 32 5.93 13.52 -9.74
CA THR A 32 7.03 13.84 -8.81
C THR A 32 6.53 14.36 -7.46
N ASN A 33 7.05 13.82 -6.37
CA ASN A 33 6.66 14.06 -4.97
C ASN A 33 5.27 13.53 -4.58
N ASP A 34 4.64 12.71 -5.39
CA ASP A 34 3.49 11.95 -4.93
C ASP A 34 3.95 10.68 -4.21
N ILE A 35 3.18 10.28 -3.21
CA ILE A 35 3.24 8.96 -2.60
C ILE A 35 1.93 8.23 -2.86
N TYR A 36 2.02 6.92 -3.01
CA TYR A 36 0.83 6.08 -3.09
C TYR A 36 1.07 4.70 -2.48
N VAL A 37 -0.01 4.00 -2.24
CA VAL A 37 0.00 2.62 -1.72
C VAL A 37 -0.85 1.73 -2.60
N THR A 38 -0.33 0.53 -2.86
CA THR A 38 -1.12 -0.61 -3.34
C THR A 38 -1.19 -1.65 -2.21
N LEU A 39 -2.42 -2.10 -1.90
CA LEU A 39 -2.64 -3.04 -0.81
C LEU A 39 -2.55 -4.49 -1.32
N PRO A 40 -2.36 -5.46 -0.41
CA PRO A 40 -2.24 -6.87 -0.77
C PRO A 40 -3.39 -7.33 -1.67
N PHE A 41 -3.03 -8.11 -2.69
CA PHE A 41 -3.95 -8.73 -3.66
C PHE A 41 -4.79 -7.75 -4.48
N VAL A 42 -4.37 -6.50 -4.59
CA VAL A 42 -4.95 -5.53 -5.53
C VAL A 42 -4.32 -5.74 -6.91
N PRO A 43 -5.08 -6.15 -7.94
CA PRO A 43 -4.56 -6.17 -9.30
C PRO A 43 -4.27 -4.74 -9.78
N HIS A 44 -3.03 -4.49 -10.18
CA HIS A 44 -2.61 -3.16 -10.60
C HIS A 44 -1.51 -3.21 -11.67
N CYS A 45 -1.37 -2.12 -12.42
CA CYS A 45 -0.21 -1.89 -13.27
C CYS A 45 0.25 -0.43 -13.20
N GLN A 46 1.53 -0.23 -13.47
CA GLN A 46 2.16 1.09 -13.55
C GLN A 46 2.45 1.42 -15.01
N ILE A 47 2.00 2.59 -15.43
CA ILE A 47 2.15 3.11 -16.80
C ILE A 47 2.95 4.40 -16.70
N SER A 48 4.24 4.35 -17.02
CA SER A 48 5.10 5.53 -17.10
C SER A 48 4.77 6.36 -18.34
N SER A 49 4.96 7.65 -18.29
CA SER A 49 4.93 8.51 -19.47
C SER A 49 6.11 8.18 -20.39
N GLU A 50 5.89 8.17 -21.69
CA GLU A 50 6.97 7.95 -22.67
C GLU A 50 7.98 9.11 -22.74
N THR A 51 7.53 10.33 -22.40
CA THR A 51 8.33 11.55 -22.49
C THR A 51 8.83 12.06 -21.14
N ASP A 52 8.29 11.50 -20.02
CA ASP A 52 8.59 11.89 -18.66
C ASP A 52 8.60 10.64 -17.78
N ILE A 53 9.67 9.85 -17.93
CA ILE A 53 9.80 8.51 -17.31
C ILE A 53 9.76 8.63 -15.80
N MET A 54 8.90 7.82 -15.20
CA MET A 54 8.70 7.77 -13.76
C MET A 54 9.84 6.97 -13.10
N GLU A 55 10.52 7.60 -12.15
CA GLU A 55 11.46 6.95 -11.21
C GLU A 55 10.86 6.96 -9.82
N GLU A 56 11.00 5.87 -9.07
CA GLU A 56 10.36 5.74 -7.76
C GLU A 56 11.21 4.96 -6.76
N TYR A 57 11.00 5.24 -5.48
CA TYR A 57 11.31 4.34 -4.40
C TYR A 57 10.08 3.48 -4.09
N CYS A 58 10.27 2.16 -4.00
CA CYS A 58 9.26 1.23 -3.52
C CYS A 58 9.70 0.63 -2.19
N VAL A 59 8.82 0.71 -1.20
CA VAL A 59 8.97 0.05 0.09
C VAL A 59 7.93 -1.04 0.19
N GLU A 60 8.39 -2.28 0.15
CA GLU A 60 7.53 -3.45 0.22
C GLU A 60 7.51 -4.03 1.64
N CYS A 61 6.33 -4.33 2.17
CA CYS A 61 6.21 -4.89 3.51
C CYS A 61 4.98 -5.79 3.67
N THR A 62 5.07 -6.68 4.66
CA THR A 62 3.93 -7.40 5.22
C THR A 62 3.63 -6.80 6.59
N LEU A 63 2.37 -6.47 6.86
CA LEU A 63 1.96 -5.86 8.12
C LEU A 63 0.99 -6.81 8.85
N GLU A 64 1.39 -7.23 10.04
CA GLU A 64 0.55 -7.97 10.97
C GLU A 64 0.12 -7.05 12.11
N LEU A 65 -1.18 -6.82 12.26
CA LEU A 65 -1.72 -6.02 13.34
C LEU A 65 -2.23 -6.92 14.47
N PRO A 66 -1.92 -6.60 15.74
CA PRO A 66 -2.47 -7.32 16.88
C PRO A 66 -4.00 -7.27 16.82
N PRO A 67 -4.73 -8.26 17.33
CA PRO A 67 -6.19 -8.20 17.39
C PRO A 67 -6.64 -6.98 18.22
N ALA A 68 -7.78 -6.38 17.82
CA ALA A 68 -8.38 -5.29 18.58
C ALA A 68 -8.88 -5.84 19.94
N GLU A 69 -8.52 -5.19 21.04
CA GLU A 69 -8.99 -5.56 22.37
C GLU A 69 -10.46 -5.17 22.54
N LYS A 70 -11.24 -6.07 23.16
CA LYS A 70 -12.65 -5.80 23.44
C LYS A 70 -12.78 -4.83 24.61
N GLY A 71 -13.50 -3.74 24.39
CA GLY A 71 -13.88 -2.78 25.45
C GLY A 71 -12.94 -1.58 25.61
N GLU A 72 -11.83 -1.51 24.89
CA GLU A 72 -10.94 -0.36 24.84
C GLU A 72 -10.98 0.35 23.49
N ALA A 73 -10.56 1.62 23.47
CA ALA A 73 -10.37 2.32 22.21
C ALA A 73 -9.19 1.69 21.46
N ASP A 74 -9.43 1.12 20.29
CA ASP A 74 -8.36 0.55 19.46
C ASP A 74 -7.48 1.68 18.90
N PRO A 75 -6.22 1.81 19.35
CA PRO A 75 -5.30 2.83 18.86
C PRO A 75 -4.98 2.69 17.37
N LEU A 76 -5.21 1.50 16.78
CA LEU A 76 -4.97 1.20 15.38
C LEU A 76 -6.25 1.22 14.52
N ALA A 77 -7.37 1.69 15.07
CA ALA A 77 -8.67 1.66 14.38
C ALA A 77 -8.65 2.39 13.03
N SER A 78 -7.96 3.53 12.92
CA SER A 78 -7.84 4.29 11.66
C SER A 78 -7.05 3.50 10.63
N LEU A 79 -5.91 2.93 11.03
CA LEU A 79 -5.06 2.10 10.17
C LEU A 79 -5.81 0.84 9.70
N ARG A 80 -6.49 0.13 10.59
CA ARG A 80 -7.32 -1.04 10.22
C ARG A 80 -8.40 -0.66 9.21
N ARG A 81 -9.07 0.46 9.43
CA ARG A 81 -10.09 0.96 8.51
C ARG A 81 -9.50 1.29 7.15
N PHE A 82 -8.34 1.93 7.11
CA PHE A 82 -7.61 2.23 5.89
C PHE A 82 -7.27 0.94 5.13
N LEU A 83 -6.60 -0.01 5.79
CA LEU A 83 -6.15 -1.27 5.19
C LEU A 83 -7.31 -2.17 4.73
N SER A 84 -8.48 -2.10 5.39
CA SER A 84 -9.66 -2.91 5.02
C SER A 84 -10.45 -2.35 3.84
N ARG A 85 -10.42 -1.04 3.60
CA ARG A 85 -11.33 -0.38 2.66
C ARG A 85 -10.67 0.20 1.42
N GLN A 86 -9.41 0.54 1.50
CA GLN A 86 -8.70 1.19 0.39
C GLN A 86 -8.00 0.13 -0.47
N ALA A 87 -8.18 0.18 -1.78
CA ALA A 87 -7.35 -0.57 -2.71
C ALA A 87 -6.13 0.25 -3.12
N PHE A 88 -6.32 1.54 -3.24
CA PHE A 88 -5.35 2.53 -3.65
C PHE A 88 -5.60 3.83 -2.91
N SER A 89 -4.54 4.47 -2.45
CA SER A 89 -4.55 5.85 -1.94
C SER A 89 -3.30 6.54 -2.41
N SER A 90 -3.40 7.82 -2.71
CA SER A 90 -2.26 8.68 -3.06
C SER A 90 -2.39 10.03 -2.38
N ALA A 91 -1.25 10.65 -2.13
CA ALA A 91 -1.15 11.97 -1.53
C ALA A 91 0.15 12.65 -1.96
N ARG A 92 0.27 13.94 -1.73
CA ARG A 92 1.54 14.64 -1.82
C ARG A 92 2.42 14.23 -0.63
N ALA A 93 3.67 13.86 -0.89
CA ALA A 93 4.62 13.52 0.17
C ALA A 93 4.95 14.73 1.05
N PRO A 94 5.09 14.55 2.37
CA PRO A 94 5.67 15.57 3.23
C PRO A 94 7.17 15.74 2.94
N ASP A 95 7.68 16.95 3.15
CA ASP A 95 9.08 17.31 2.82
C ASP A 95 10.12 16.45 3.56
N GLU A 96 9.76 15.90 4.72
CA GLU A 96 10.63 15.08 5.56
C GLU A 96 10.82 13.65 5.03
N LEU A 97 9.93 13.16 4.16
CA LEU A 97 9.92 11.76 3.75
C LEU A 97 11.07 11.40 2.81
N LEU A 98 11.38 12.24 1.81
CA LEU A 98 12.48 11.99 0.88
C LEU A 98 13.85 11.88 1.59
N PRO A 99 14.23 12.79 2.51
CA PRO A 99 15.45 12.63 3.29
C PRO A 99 15.56 11.31 4.06
N LEU A 100 14.43 10.80 4.58
CA LEU A 100 14.40 9.51 5.27
C LEU A 100 14.62 8.34 4.31
N LEU A 101 13.98 8.36 3.14
CA LEU A 101 14.17 7.34 2.09
C LEU A 101 15.61 7.31 1.59
N LEU A 102 16.20 8.46 1.30
CA LEU A 102 17.61 8.59 0.89
C LEU A 102 18.58 8.09 1.97
N ARG A 103 18.25 8.28 3.24
CA ARG A 103 19.04 7.74 4.35
C ARG A 103 18.89 6.22 4.46
N LEU A 104 17.68 5.71 4.29
CA LEU A 104 17.40 4.27 4.30
C LEU A 104 18.17 3.57 3.18
N ASP A 105 18.12 4.10 1.95
CA ASP A 105 18.83 3.59 0.79
C ASP A 105 20.33 3.51 1.02
N ARG A 106 20.96 4.61 1.50
CA ARG A 106 22.39 4.63 1.85
C ARG A 106 22.76 3.60 2.93
N GLN A 107 21.91 3.39 3.93
CA GLN A 107 22.19 2.40 4.97
C GLN A 107 22.01 0.96 4.46
N ALA A 108 21.04 0.72 3.59
CA ALA A 108 20.83 -0.58 2.97
C ALA A 108 21.99 -0.98 2.04
N ALA A 109 22.57 0.00 1.33
CA ALA A 109 23.71 -0.19 0.44
C ALA A 109 25.06 -0.31 1.18
N SER A 110 25.11 -0.09 2.50
CA SER A 110 26.34 -0.14 3.28
C SER A 110 26.88 -1.57 3.42
N SER A 111 28.20 -1.74 3.32
CA SER A 111 28.88 -3.02 3.56
C SER A 111 28.77 -3.51 5.02
N GLU A 112 28.55 -2.59 5.96
CA GLU A 112 28.33 -2.87 7.38
C GLU A 112 27.02 -2.19 7.85
N PRO A 113 25.85 -2.73 7.46
CA PRO A 113 24.59 -2.11 7.83
C PRO A 113 24.40 -2.18 9.35
N GLN A 114 24.16 -1.03 9.97
CA GLN A 114 23.72 -0.98 11.36
C GLN A 114 22.27 -1.46 11.45
N LEU A 115 22.10 -2.77 11.49
CA LEU A 115 20.83 -3.46 11.29
C LEU A 115 19.67 -2.89 12.13
N LEU A 116 19.93 -2.55 13.40
CA LEU A 116 18.90 -1.95 14.25
C LEU A 116 18.49 -0.56 13.76
N GLN A 117 19.47 0.28 13.41
CA GLN A 117 19.18 1.65 12.91
C GLN A 117 18.46 1.60 11.57
N THR A 118 18.86 0.69 10.67
CA THR A 118 18.18 0.49 9.38
C THR A 118 16.72 0.06 9.59
N LYS A 119 16.47 -0.88 10.49
CA LYS A 119 15.11 -1.31 10.84
C LYS A 119 14.25 -0.19 11.44
N LEU A 120 14.81 0.60 12.34
CA LEU A 120 14.09 1.75 12.93
C LEU A 120 13.77 2.81 11.89
N LEU A 121 14.69 3.08 10.98
CA LEU A 121 14.48 4.02 9.88
C LEU A 121 13.42 3.51 8.89
N TYR A 122 13.46 2.21 8.57
CA TYR A 122 12.45 1.56 7.74
C TYR A 122 11.04 1.68 8.36
N LEU A 123 10.92 1.36 9.66
CA LEU A 123 9.66 1.50 10.38
C LEU A 123 9.18 2.96 10.39
N ARG A 124 10.07 3.91 10.59
CA ARG A 124 9.72 5.32 10.54
C ARG A 124 9.17 5.72 9.17
N CYS A 125 9.86 5.35 8.07
CA CYS A 125 9.37 5.60 6.72
C CYS A 125 7.98 4.96 6.50
N LEU A 126 7.81 3.70 6.90
CA LEU A 126 6.54 2.99 6.78
C LEU A 126 5.39 3.72 7.50
N PHE A 127 5.61 4.14 8.75
CA PHE A 127 4.57 4.85 9.51
C PHE A 127 4.27 6.23 8.93
N ASP A 128 5.27 6.99 8.50
CA ASP A 128 5.06 8.29 7.87
C ASP A 128 4.25 8.16 6.56
N PHE A 129 4.51 7.14 5.73
CA PHE A 129 3.70 6.83 4.56
C PHE A 129 2.25 6.53 4.94
N LEU A 130 2.04 5.60 5.88
CA LEU A 130 0.71 5.15 6.27
C LEU A 130 -0.11 6.26 6.93
N ASP A 131 0.52 7.10 7.72
CA ASP A 131 -0.13 8.23 8.39
C ASP A 131 -0.68 9.21 7.36
N VAL A 132 0.18 9.70 6.46
CA VAL A 132 -0.22 10.64 5.40
C VAL A 132 -1.30 10.04 4.50
N LEU A 133 -1.13 8.77 4.07
CA LEU A 133 -2.09 8.13 3.17
C LEU A 133 -3.42 7.78 3.84
N SER A 134 -3.42 7.53 5.15
CA SER A 134 -4.65 7.25 5.91
C SER A 134 -5.54 8.48 6.07
N GLU A 135 -4.96 9.68 6.06
CA GLU A 135 -5.64 10.97 6.13
C GLU A 135 -5.97 11.54 4.74
N ALA A 136 -5.36 10.99 3.69
CA ALA A 136 -5.56 11.45 2.33
C ALA A 136 -7.02 11.31 1.88
N ARG A 137 -7.49 12.29 1.12
CA ARG A 137 -8.76 12.14 0.40
C ARG A 137 -8.61 11.10 -0.71
N PRO A 138 -9.69 10.38 -1.05
CA PRO A 138 -9.66 9.52 -2.22
C PRO A 138 -9.14 10.30 -3.43
N PRO A 139 -8.16 9.76 -4.17
CA PRO A 139 -7.59 10.46 -5.31
C PRO A 139 -8.63 10.68 -6.42
N ASP A 140 -8.46 11.78 -7.16
CA ASP A 140 -9.25 12.05 -8.34
C ASP A 140 -8.99 10.98 -9.41
N THR A 141 -10.06 10.42 -9.95
CA THR A 141 -9.97 9.43 -11.02
C THR A 141 -9.97 10.11 -12.38
N LEU A 142 -9.05 9.72 -13.25
CA LEU A 142 -9.00 10.22 -14.64
C LEU A 142 -10.16 9.65 -15.49
N SER A 143 -10.59 8.44 -15.16
CA SER A 143 -11.76 7.80 -15.78
C SER A 143 -12.23 6.66 -14.87
N GLY A 144 -13.51 6.39 -14.81
CA GLY A 144 -13.97 5.20 -14.09
C GLY A 144 -15.47 5.15 -13.87
N LYS A 145 -16.02 3.97 -14.03
CA LYS A 145 -17.31 3.57 -13.49
C LYS A 145 -17.22 3.52 -11.96
N LYS A 146 -18.39 3.53 -11.27
CA LYS A 146 -18.46 3.33 -9.81
C LYS A 146 -17.42 2.30 -9.36
N ARG A 147 -16.60 2.67 -8.34
CA ARG A 147 -15.65 1.77 -7.66
C ARG A 147 -16.31 0.40 -7.46
N ALA A 148 -15.77 -0.61 -8.09
CA ALA A 148 -16.07 -1.99 -7.74
C ALA A 148 -15.72 -2.20 -6.26
N ASP A 149 -16.37 -3.16 -5.60
CA ASP A 149 -15.99 -3.52 -4.24
C ASP A 149 -14.56 -4.12 -4.29
N THR A 150 -13.60 -3.26 -4.04
CA THR A 150 -12.18 -3.60 -4.12
C THR A 150 -11.80 -4.68 -3.10
N THR A 151 -12.54 -4.80 -2.01
CA THR A 151 -12.36 -5.88 -1.02
C THR A 151 -12.70 -7.23 -1.63
N ALA A 152 -13.82 -7.33 -2.35
CA ALA A 152 -14.20 -8.57 -3.03
C ALA A 152 -13.19 -8.97 -4.11
N LEU A 153 -12.66 -8.02 -4.88
CA LEU A 153 -11.61 -8.27 -5.88
C LEU A 153 -10.31 -8.76 -5.25
N ARG A 154 -9.88 -8.16 -4.15
CA ARG A 154 -8.69 -8.58 -3.40
C ARG A 154 -8.86 -10.01 -2.87
N ILE A 155 -10.00 -10.31 -2.25
CA ILE A 155 -10.31 -11.66 -1.75
C ILE A 155 -10.33 -12.64 -2.92
N LYS A 156 -10.96 -12.30 -4.03
CA LYS A 156 -10.95 -13.14 -5.23
C LYS A 156 -9.52 -13.42 -5.71
N SER A 157 -8.69 -12.40 -5.86
CA SER A 157 -7.29 -12.56 -6.29
C SER A 157 -6.50 -13.45 -5.34
N TYR A 158 -6.70 -13.30 -4.03
CA TYR A 158 -6.10 -14.18 -3.03
C TYR A 158 -6.55 -15.64 -3.22
N LEU A 159 -7.85 -15.88 -3.38
CA LEU A 159 -8.39 -17.21 -3.56
C LEU A 159 -7.92 -17.87 -4.86
N ASP A 160 -7.83 -17.11 -5.96
CA ASP A 160 -7.33 -17.60 -7.24
C ASP A 160 -5.87 -18.10 -7.16
N VAL A 161 -5.05 -17.49 -6.30
CA VAL A 161 -3.65 -17.90 -6.08
C VAL A 161 -3.53 -19.02 -5.04
N ASN A 162 -4.35 -18.99 -3.99
CA ASN A 162 -4.21 -19.85 -2.80
C ASN A 162 -5.25 -20.97 -2.71
N PHE A 163 -6.05 -21.25 -3.73
CA PHE A 163 -7.16 -22.21 -3.70
C PHE A 163 -6.75 -23.65 -3.31
N ARG A 164 -5.48 -23.99 -3.41
CA ARG A 164 -4.94 -25.30 -3.02
C ARG A 164 -4.47 -25.37 -1.57
N THR A 165 -4.38 -24.23 -0.89
CA THR A 165 -3.93 -24.14 0.50
C THR A 165 -5.16 -24.05 1.40
N PRO A 166 -5.31 -24.92 2.42
CA PRO A 166 -6.39 -24.78 3.38
C PRO A 166 -6.30 -23.43 4.09
N PHE A 167 -7.43 -22.75 4.21
CA PHE A 167 -7.57 -21.50 4.96
C PHE A 167 -8.88 -21.49 5.74
N SER A 168 -8.93 -20.72 6.80
CA SER A 168 -10.14 -20.49 7.58
C SER A 168 -10.71 -19.09 7.31
N VAL A 169 -11.96 -18.88 7.73
CA VAL A 169 -12.57 -17.52 7.73
C VAL A 169 -11.73 -16.55 8.57
N GLN A 170 -11.15 -17.03 9.68
CA GLN A 170 -10.27 -16.23 10.53
C GLN A 170 -9.01 -15.80 9.80
N ASP A 171 -8.40 -16.69 8.99
CA ASP A 171 -7.22 -16.37 8.19
C ASP A 171 -7.54 -15.28 7.16
N LEU A 172 -8.70 -15.36 6.47
CA LEU A 172 -9.16 -14.33 5.56
C LEU A 172 -9.39 -12.99 6.29
N CYS A 173 -10.06 -13.04 7.44
CA CYS A 173 -10.28 -11.84 8.25
C CYS A 173 -8.95 -11.15 8.63
N ALA A 174 -7.97 -11.93 9.07
CA ALA A 174 -6.64 -11.42 9.43
C ALA A 174 -5.91 -10.85 8.20
N GLN A 175 -5.89 -11.58 7.09
CA GLN A 175 -5.21 -11.21 5.84
C GLN A 175 -5.73 -9.90 5.25
N PHE A 176 -7.04 -9.65 5.34
CA PHE A 176 -7.68 -8.46 4.76
C PHE A 176 -8.07 -7.39 5.77
N PHE A 177 -7.66 -7.55 7.03
CA PHE A 177 -7.97 -6.63 8.14
C PHE A 177 -9.49 -6.42 8.35
N LEU A 178 -10.27 -7.48 8.11
CA LEU A 178 -11.73 -7.48 8.21
C LEU A 178 -12.19 -8.12 9.51
N SER A 179 -13.34 -7.69 10.00
CA SER A 179 -14.13 -8.48 10.94
C SER A 179 -14.93 -9.55 10.19
N GLN A 180 -15.30 -10.63 10.85
CA GLN A 180 -16.15 -11.68 10.24
C GLN A 180 -17.45 -11.09 9.66
N ARG A 181 -18.09 -10.15 10.36
CA ARG A 181 -19.31 -9.46 9.88
C ARG A 181 -19.10 -8.65 8.59
N GLN A 182 -17.90 -8.24 8.28
CA GLN A 182 -17.57 -7.51 7.04
C GLN A 182 -17.27 -8.46 5.89
N LEU A 183 -16.94 -9.71 6.20
CA LEU A 183 -16.69 -10.77 5.23
C LEU A 183 -17.99 -11.48 4.81
N ASP A 184 -18.97 -11.60 5.74
CA ASP A 184 -20.32 -12.14 5.49
C ASP A 184 -21.19 -11.16 4.67
#